data_5200d26196344cf473c1b82971e5fd2a
#
_entry.id   5200d26196344cf473c1b82971e5fd2a
#
_cell.length_a   1.000
_cell.length_b   1.000
_cell.length_c   1.000
_cell.angle_alpha   90.00
_cell.angle_beta   90.00
_cell.angle_gamma   90.00
#
_symmetry.space_group_name_H-M   'P 1'
#
loop_
_entity.id
_entity.type
_entity.pdbx_description
1 polymer ?
#
loop_
_entity_poly.entity_id
_entity_poly.type
_entity_poly.pdbx_seq_one_letter_code
_entity_poly.pdbx_strand_id
1 'polypeptide(L)'
;MTIRVKKKLGKTELALKVSYIDNQGNGVSFTNNIKHLIPGALKDEIVLVKPMKTINKKVYCKLTKVKLPSLSRIKEDCNKFINCGGCNFRQVNNAWLHNWKLEKLIQKTDSLKIKKILPMTTSRDNSRRRATFSAYYQNGQFNLGFISKFEEKIIDLEVCKILDEDLLDLYKHLRDNLKSSINQNINFKIQINLVHNGADIVFDLLNQSYKKIFNIDNLISDLISVNVLRVTFKEGKKKISFPLHGEVRNKLGILNNKIMFTFPPPGGFLQPTKSGETEIIKYVLSAIKGSKKVADLFCGSGTLSIPISENAEVICVDSNIASLSGLKNGLRFYNKIDKNKIIHQNLLRTPLSNEVLKEMDSIILNPPAKGAFKQVKEIIKSCVKIIVYVSCNINSFKRDATVLLNNGYELEWLKPIDQFPNTNHLEIVSKFNMVN
;
A
#
# COMPACT_ATOMS: atom_id res chain seq x y z
N MET A 1 -20.23 -11.14 -5.79
CA MET A 1 -20.15 -10.30 -7.01
C MET A 1 -19.50 -11.14 -8.09
N THR A 2 -20.32 -11.70 -9.01
CA THR A 2 -19.89 -12.69 -10.00
C THR A 2 -19.15 -11.97 -11.14
N ILE A 3 -17.84 -12.16 -11.23
CA ILE A 3 -17.05 -11.67 -12.36
C ILE A 3 -17.41 -12.53 -13.58
N ARG A 4 -18.20 -11.99 -14.49
CA ARG A 4 -18.38 -12.62 -15.80
C ARG A 4 -17.08 -12.51 -16.61
N VAL A 5 -16.27 -13.55 -16.54
CA VAL A 5 -15.13 -13.75 -17.45
C VAL A 5 -15.62 -14.67 -18.56
N LYS A 6 -15.47 -14.26 -19.83
CA LYS A 6 -14.87 -15.06 -20.91
C LYS A 6 -15.42 -14.82 -22.30
N LYS A 7 -14.53 -14.51 -23.21
CA LYS A 7 -14.33 -15.20 -24.48
C LYS A 7 -12.82 -15.26 -24.68
N LYS A 8 -12.21 -16.44 -24.90
CA LYS A 8 -10.86 -16.56 -25.43
C LYS A 8 -10.88 -15.85 -26.78
N LEU A 9 -10.22 -14.69 -26.87
CA LEU A 9 -10.10 -13.92 -28.10
C LEU A 9 -9.00 -14.51 -28.97
N GLY A 10 -9.11 -14.32 -30.29
CA GLY A 10 -8.34 -14.99 -31.31
C GLY A 10 -6.82 -14.91 -31.17
N LYS A 11 -6.15 -15.84 -31.87
CA LYS A 11 -4.67 -15.94 -31.90
C LYS A 11 -3.98 -14.82 -32.70
N THR A 12 -4.72 -13.93 -33.36
CA THR A 12 -4.20 -12.93 -34.32
C THR A 12 -3.72 -11.67 -33.59
N GLU A 13 -2.51 -11.23 -33.90
CA GLU A 13 -1.97 -9.96 -33.45
C GLU A 13 -2.67 -8.78 -34.13
N LEU A 14 -2.88 -7.70 -33.39
CA LEU A 14 -3.44 -6.43 -33.87
C LEU A 14 -2.39 -5.34 -33.83
N ALA A 15 -2.32 -4.52 -34.88
CA ALA A 15 -1.54 -3.28 -34.87
C ALA A 15 -2.44 -2.14 -34.36
N LEU A 16 -2.05 -1.48 -33.28
CA LEU A 16 -2.83 -0.43 -32.64
C LEU A 16 -2.00 0.82 -32.41
N LYS A 17 -2.60 2.01 -32.66
CA LYS A 17 -2.05 3.30 -32.20
C LYS A 17 -2.60 3.63 -30.83
N VAL A 18 -1.74 3.96 -29.88
CA VAL A 18 -2.12 4.30 -28.51
C VAL A 18 -2.53 5.77 -28.43
N SER A 19 -3.78 6.04 -28.01
CA SER A 19 -4.34 7.40 -27.94
C SER A 19 -3.93 8.14 -26.68
N TYR A 20 -3.95 7.47 -25.52
CA TYR A 20 -3.59 8.05 -24.21
C TYR A 20 -3.24 6.95 -23.19
N ILE A 21 -2.76 7.36 -22.03
CA ILE A 21 -2.53 6.47 -20.87
C ILE A 21 -3.64 6.67 -19.85
N ASP A 22 -4.32 5.59 -19.45
CA ASP A 22 -5.39 5.65 -18.46
C ASP A 22 -4.87 5.82 -17.03
N ASN A 23 -5.78 6.04 -16.07
CA ASN A 23 -5.44 6.22 -14.66
C ASN A 23 -4.80 4.98 -13.99
N GLN A 24 -4.83 3.82 -14.66
CA GLN A 24 -4.19 2.58 -14.19
C GLN A 24 -2.80 2.39 -14.81
N GLY A 25 -2.38 3.29 -15.70
CA GLY A 25 -1.10 3.18 -16.42
C GLY A 25 -1.16 2.29 -17.65
N ASN A 26 -2.34 1.97 -18.16
CA ASN A 26 -2.47 1.24 -19.41
C ASN A 26 -2.51 2.21 -20.59
N GLY A 27 -1.79 1.90 -21.67
CA GLY A 27 -2.04 2.52 -22.97
C GLY A 27 -3.46 2.17 -23.44
N VAL A 28 -4.15 3.14 -24.00
CA VAL A 28 -5.53 2.99 -24.50
C VAL A 28 -5.58 3.21 -26.00
N SER A 29 -6.21 2.30 -26.71
CA SER A 29 -6.52 2.40 -28.14
C SER A 29 -7.98 2.07 -28.41
N PHE A 30 -8.51 2.54 -29.52
CA PHE A 30 -9.87 2.26 -29.98
C PHE A 30 -9.85 1.72 -31.39
N THR A 31 -10.61 0.63 -31.65
CA THR A 31 -10.93 0.12 -32.98
C THR A 31 -12.40 -0.28 -33.02
N ASN A 32 -13.15 0.21 -33.99
CA ASN A 32 -14.60 -0.07 -34.13
C ASN A 32 -15.38 0.12 -32.82
N ASN A 33 -15.13 1.22 -32.11
CA ASN A 33 -15.70 1.56 -30.78
C ASN A 33 -15.36 0.56 -29.65
N ILE A 34 -14.42 -0.35 -29.87
CA ILE A 34 -13.91 -1.27 -28.83
C ILE A 34 -12.70 -0.63 -28.17
N LYS A 35 -12.76 -0.52 -26.83
CA LYS A 35 -11.63 -0.01 -26.03
C LYS A 35 -10.63 -1.13 -25.71
N HIS A 36 -9.38 -0.94 -26.15
CA HIS A 36 -8.25 -1.81 -25.88
C HIS A 36 -7.39 -1.23 -24.76
N LEU A 37 -7.07 -2.04 -23.76
CA LEU A 37 -6.17 -1.69 -22.65
C LEU A 37 -4.86 -2.45 -22.80
N ILE A 38 -3.76 -1.72 -22.91
CA ILE A 38 -2.45 -2.25 -23.27
C ILE A 38 -1.44 -1.88 -22.17
N PRO A 39 -1.30 -2.72 -21.11
CA PRO A 39 -0.27 -2.51 -20.11
C PRO A 39 1.12 -2.42 -20.74
N GLY A 40 1.91 -1.41 -20.35
CA GLY A 40 3.27 -1.21 -20.84
C GLY A 40 3.39 -0.40 -22.14
N ALA A 41 2.27 -0.01 -22.79
CA ALA A 41 2.29 0.89 -23.95
C ALA A 41 2.17 2.36 -23.52
N LEU A 42 2.80 3.27 -24.30
CA LEU A 42 2.79 4.71 -24.07
C LEU A 42 1.95 5.43 -25.13
N LYS A 43 1.55 6.66 -24.80
CA LYS A 43 0.83 7.53 -25.73
C LYS A 43 1.63 7.71 -27.04
N ASP A 44 0.90 7.76 -28.16
CA ASP A 44 1.37 7.95 -29.53
C ASP A 44 2.19 6.79 -30.11
N GLU A 45 2.41 5.70 -29.38
CA GLU A 45 3.07 4.51 -29.90
C GLU A 45 2.20 3.75 -30.91
N ILE A 46 2.85 3.13 -31.89
CA ILE A 46 2.27 2.07 -32.72
C ILE A 46 2.79 0.73 -32.19
N VAL A 47 1.86 -0.12 -31.76
CA VAL A 47 2.20 -1.37 -31.07
C VAL A 47 1.51 -2.58 -31.71
N LEU A 48 2.18 -3.73 -31.66
CA LEU A 48 1.54 -5.03 -31.90
C LEU A 48 1.09 -5.60 -30.55
N VAL A 49 -0.13 -6.09 -30.53
CA VAL A 49 -0.74 -6.62 -29.31
C VAL A 49 -1.51 -7.91 -29.57
N LYS A 50 -1.51 -8.80 -28.59
CA LYS A 50 -2.34 -9.99 -28.57
C LYS A 50 -3.53 -9.79 -27.62
N PRO A 51 -4.78 -9.83 -28.08
CA PRO A 51 -5.96 -9.80 -27.23
C PRO A 51 -5.98 -11.02 -26.30
N MET A 52 -6.10 -10.78 -24.98
CA MET A 52 -6.03 -11.84 -23.96
C MET A 52 -7.38 -12.14 -23.33
N LYS A 53 -8.12 -11.12 -22.92
CA LYS A 53 -9.42 -11.26 -22.23
C LYS A 53 -10.29 -10.03 -22.40
N THR A 54 -11.63 -10.22 -22.34
CA THR A 54 -12.58 -9.13 -22.30
C THR A 54 -13.22 -9.03 -20.93
N ILE A 55 -13.20 -7.85 -20.33
CA ILE A 55 -13.83 -7.55 -19.04
C ILE A 55 -14.62 -6.25 -19.20
N ASN A 56 -15.90 -6.24 -18.87
CA ASN A 56 -16.76 -5.04 -18.93
C ASN A 56 -16.66 -4.28 -20.27
N LYS A 57 -16.77 -5.00 -21.39
CA LYS A 57 -16.65 -4.47 -22.77
C LYS A 57 -15.29 -3.84 -23.12
N LYS A 58 -14.25 -4.08 -22.34
CA LYS A 58 -12.88 -3.64 -22.61
C LYS A 58 -12.01 -4.85 -22.89
N VAL A 59 -11.19 -4.77 -23.94
CA VAL A 59 -10.26 -5.83 -24.32
C VAL A 59 -8.89 -5.57 -23.68
N TYR A 60 -8.44 -6.46 -22.83
CA TYR A 60 -7.09 -6.43 -22.28
C TYR A 60 -6.14 -7.12 -23.24
N CYS A 61 -5.13 -6.39 -23.68
CA CYS A 61 -4.17 -6.83 -24.68
C CYS A 61 -2.77 -6.95 -24.08
N LYS A 62 -2.08 -8.03 -24.41
CA LYS A 62 -0.65 -8.19 -24.11
C LYS A 62 0.16 -7.49 -25.20
N LEU A 63 1.06 -6.57 -24.82
CA LEU A 63 2.02 -5.95 -25.70
C LEU A 63 3.03 -6.99 -26.15
N THR A 64 3.17 -7.19 -27.47
CA THR A 64 4.13 -8.13 -28.07
C THR A 64 5.32 -7.42 -28.70
N LYS A 65 5.09 -6.25 -29.35
CA LYS A 65 6.13 -5.44 -29.96
C LYS A 65 5.74 -3.96 -30.03
N VAL A 66 6.69 -3.08 -29.80
CA VAL A 66 6.56 -1.66 -30.13
C VAL A 66 7.15 -1.44 -31.52
N LYS A 67 6.33 -1.00 -32.49
CA LYS A 67 6.76 -0.70 -33.86
C LYS A 67 7.32 0.71 -34.01
N LEU A 68 6.61 1.68 -33.42
CA LEU A 68 7.02 3.08 -33.37
C LEU A 68 7.01 3.49 -31.88
N PRO A 69 8.17 3.65 -31.23
CA PRO A 69 8.25 4.02 -29.85
C PRO A 69 7.95 5.51 -29.61
N SER A 70 7.41 5.81 -28.44
CA SER A 70 7.36 7.18 -27.92
C SER A 70 8.76 7.68 -27.57
N LEU A 71 9.00 8.99 -27.72
CA LEU A 71 10.24 9.64 -27.27
C LEU A 71 10.53 9.46 -25.76
N SER A 72 9.49 9.22 -24.99
CA SER A 72 9.60 8.97 -23.54
C SER A 72 9.94 7.52 -23.19
N ARG A 73 9.94 6.60 -24.18
CA ARG A 73 10.24 5.20 -23.92
C ARG A 73 11.72 4.98 -23.69
N ILE A 74 12.02 4.25 -22.63
CA ILE A 74 13.36 3.72 -22.36
C ILE A 74 13.35 2.18 -22.45
N LYS A 75 14.52 1.58 -22.55
CA LYS A 75 14.67 0.12 -22.45
C LYS A 75 14.34 -0.32 -21.03
N GLU A 76 13.45 -1.29 -20.91
CA GLU A 76 13.09 -1.85 -19.61
C GLU A 76 14.28 -2.58 -18.97
N ASP A 77 14.54 -2.29 -17.71
CA ASP A 77 15.60 -2.93 -16.91
C ASP A 77 15.14 -4.21 -16.17
N CYS A 78 13.91 -4.65 -16.46
CA CYS A 78 13.30 -5.87 -15.88
C CYS A 78 12.68 -6.73 -16.99
N ASN A 79 13.27 -7.89 -17.26
CA ASN A 79 12.81 -8.83 -18.28
C ASN A 79 11.43 -9.47 -17.98
N LYS A 80 10.92 -9.32 -16.78
CA LYS A 80 9.60 -9.82 -16.36
C LYS A 80 8.50 -8.75 -16.49
N PHE A 81 8.85 -7.47 -16.76
CA PHE A 81 7.93 -6.32 -16.64
C PHE A 81 6.62 -6.51 -17.40
N ILE A 82 6.65 -6.95 -18.64
CA ILE A 82 5.44 -7.10 -19.48
C ILE A 82 4.47 -8.12 -18.89
N ASN A 83 4.98 -9.18 -18.28
CA ASN A 83 4.16 -10.27 -17.74
C ASN A 83 3.83 -10.11 -16.25
N CYS A 84 4.76 -9.57 -15.47
CA CYS A 84 4.63 -9.45 -14.01
C CYS A 84 3.62 -8.39 -13.58
N GLY A 85 2.74 -8.73 -12.63
CA GLY A 85 1.74 -7.80 -12.06
C GLY A 85 2.28 -6.78 -11.06
N GLY A 86 3.58 -6.80 -10.75
CA GLY A 86 4.17 -5.95 -9.71
C GLY A 86 4.37 -4.48 -10.10
N CYS A 87 4.52 -4.16 -11.40
CA CYS A 87 4.80 -2.81 -11.92
C CYS A 87 3.85 -2.43 -13.04
N ASN A 88 3.50 -1.13 -13.11
CA ASN A 88 2.78 -0.54 -14.24
C ASN A 88 3.73 0.16 -15.21
N PHE A 89 4.86 0.67 -14.70
CA PHE A 89 5.82 1.49 -15.42
C PHE A 89 7.24 0.97 -15.19
N ARG A 90 7.95 0.61 -16.26
CA ARG A 90 9.38 0.34 -16.35
C ARG A 90 9.93 0.77 -17.72
N GLN A 91 9.01 1.21 -18.58
CA GLN A 91 9.29 1.67 -19.94
C GLN A 91 9.48 3.19 -20.03
N VAL A 92 9.47 3.90 -18.89
CA VAL A 92 9.71 5.35 -18.78
C VAL A 92 10.71 5.61 -17.66
N ASN A 93 11.42 6.74 -17.71
CA ASN A 93 12.29 7.15 -16.63
C ASN A 93 11.50 7.72 -15.44
N ASN A 94 12.17 7.83 -14.30
CA ASN A 94 11.56 8.30 -13.05
C ASN A 94 11.01 9.73 -13.18
N ALA A 95 11.71 10.63 -13.88
CA ALA A 95 11.27 12.03 -14.05
C ALA A 95 9.92 12.09 -14.80
N TRP A 96 9.78 11.31 -15.87
CA TRP A 96 8.51 11.21 -16.60
C TRP A 96 7.39 10.66 -15.71
N LEU A 97 7.65 9.59 -14.97
CA LEU A 97 6.66 8.97 -14.09
C LEU A 97 6.21 9.92 -12.98
N HIS A 98 7.14 10.66 -12.39
CA HIS A 98 6.83 11.67 -11.36
C HIS A 98 5.95 12.79 -11.92
N ASN A 99 6.29 13.33 -13.10
CA ASN A 99 5.48 14.34 -13.77
C ASN A 99 4.07 13.80 -14.08
N TRP A 100 3.96 12.60 -14.63
CA TRP A 100 2.67 11.97 -14.92
C TRP A 100 1.80 11.78 -13.66
N LYS A 101 2.40 11.36 -12.52
CA LYS A 101 1.69 11.25 -11.25
C LYS A 101 1.22 12.60 -10.72
N LEU A 102 2.06 13.62 -10.84
CA LEU A 102 1.74 14.98 -10.40
C LEU A 102 0.62 15.61 -11.28
N GLU A 103 0.72 15.51 -12.59
CA GLU A 103 -0.32 15.96 -13.54
C GLU A 103 -1.66 15.28 -13.25
N LYS A 104 -1.64 13.97 -13.04
CA LYS A 104 -2.83 13.20 -12.67
C LYS A 104 -3.42 13.65 -11.32
N LEU A 105 -2.58 13.99 -10.34
CA LEU A 105 -3.03 14.55 -9.06
C LEU A 105 -3.71 15.89 -9.28
N ILE A 106 -3.05 16.82 -9.99
CA ILE A 106 -3.56 18.17 -10.29
C ILE A 106 -4.90 18.07 -11.03
N GLN A 107 -4.98 17.30 -12.12
CA GLN A 107 -6.22 17.11 -12.89
C GLN A 107 -7.38 16.57 -12.04
N LYS A 108 -7.09 15.66 -11.11
CA LYS A 108 -8.13 15.10 -10.25
C LYS A 108 -8.55 16.01 -9.12
N THR A 109 -7.70 16.92 -8.71
CA THR A 109 -7.94 17.87 -7.61
C THR A 109 -8.17 19.31 -8.08
N ASP A 110 -8.35 19.54 -9.38
CA ASP A 110 -8.56 20.86 -10.00
C ASP A 110 -9.70 21.67 -9.38
N SER A 111 -10.80 20.98 -9.02
CA SER A 111 -11.96 21.61 -8.35
C SER A 111 -11.74 21.92 -6.87
N LEU A 112 -10.65 21.42 -6.28
CA LEU A 112 -10.27 21.74 -4.91
C LEU A 112 -9.38 22.99 -4.93
N LYS A 113 -9.80 24.04 -4.25
CA LYS A 113 -9.00 25.28 -4.10
C LYS A 113 -7.81 25.02 -3.17
N ILE A 114 -6.75 24.41 -3.71
CA ILE A 114 -5.52 24.11 -2.96
C ILE A 114 -4.64 25.34 -2.93
N LYS A 115 -4.31 25.90 -1.74
CA LYS A 115 -3.44 27.08 -1.66
C LYS A 115 -2.01 26.77 -2.10
N LYS A 116 -1.48 25.58 -1.78
CA LYS A 116 -0.11 25.18 -2.12
C LYS A 116 0.01 23.66 -2.34
N ILE A 117 0.58 23.24 -3.47
CA ILE A 117 1.07 21.87 -3.66
C ILE A 117 2.57 21.88 -3.37
N LEU A 118 2.98 21.08 -2.39
CA LEU A 118 4.38 20.95 -2.00
C LEU A 118 5.13 20.03 -2.99
N PRO A 119 6.46 20.19 -3.13
CA PRO A 119 7.26 19.30 -3.97
C PRO A 119 7.04 17.84 -3.62
N MET A 120 6.92 16.97 -4.62
CA MET A 120 6.73 15.53 -4.40
C MET A 120 8.00 14.89 -3.84
N THR A 121 7.86 14.08 -2.80
CA THR A 121 8.92 13.20 -2.33
C THR A 121 8.78 11.84 -2.99
N THR A 122 9.89 11.23 -3.39
CA THR A 122 9.91 9.96 -4.11
C THR A 122 10.76 8.92 -3.38
N SER A 123 10.32 7.68 -3.39
CA SER A 123 11.12 6.55 -2.91
C SER A 123 12.00 6.02 -4.04
N ARG A 124 13.18 5.53 -3.69
CA ARG A 124 14.13 4.89 -4.62
C ARG A 124 13.63 3.52 -5.05
N ASP A 125 14.19 3.00 -6.13
CA ASP A 125 14.15 1.57 -6.42
C ASP A 125 14.74 0.79 -5.24
N ASN A 126 14.49 -0.50 -5.16
CA ASN A 126 14.95 -1.40 -4.09
C ASN A 126 14.64 -0.88 -2.67
N SER A 127 13.45 -0.31 -2.48
CA SER A 127 13.04 0.27 -1.18
C SER A 127 11.74 -0.30 -0.62
N ARG A 128 11.07 -1.20 -1.37
CA ARG A 128 9.81 -1.79 -0.94
C ARG A 128 10.05 -2.90 0.08
N ARG A 129 9.71 -2.63 1.33
CA ARG A 129 9.93 -3.51 2.49
C ARG A 129 8.75 -4.40 2.87
N ARG A 130 7.66 -4.36 2.08
CA ARG A 130 6.47 -5.19 2.29
C ARG A 130 5.97 -5.74 0.98
N ALA A 131 5.80 -7.07 0.90
CA ALA A 131 5.24 -7.73 -0.26
C ALA A 131 4.35 -8.91 0.14
N THR A 132 3.44 -9.28 -0.75
CA THR A 132 2.66 -10.52 -0.66
C THR A 132 2.88 -11.29 -1.94
N PHE A 133 3.45 -12.47 -1.81
CA PHE A 133 3.71 -13.39 -2.90
C PHE A 133 2.62 -14.45 -2.96
N SER A 134 2.33 -14.94 -4.15
CA SER A 134 1.55 -16.16 -4.34
C SER A 134 2.49 -17.34 -4.40
N ALA A 135 2.11 -18.43 -3.74
CA ALA A 135 2.83 -19.69 -3.70
C ALA A 135 1.93 -20.82 -4.19
N TYR A 136 2.54 -21.77 -4.87
CA TYR A 136 1.88 -22.92 -5.43
C TYR A 136 2.81 -24.11 -5.35
N TYR A 137 2.36 -25.20 -4.72
CA TYR A 137 3.05 -26.48 -4.68
C TYR A 137 2.14 -27.57 -5.22
N GLN A 138 2.58 -28.26 -6.25
CA GLN A 138 1.84 -29.38 -6.85
C GLN A 138 2.79 -30.36 -7.50
N ASN A 139 2.60 -31.65 -7.22
CA ASN A 139 3.36 -32.75 -7.82
C ASN A 139 4.89 -32.56 -7.74
N GLY A 140 5.37 -32.09 -6.58
CA GLY A 140 6.79 -31.84 -6.36
C GLY A 140 7.34 -30.56 -6.99
N GLN A 141 6.53 -29.74 -7.67
CA GLN A 141 6.94 -28.44 -8.18
C GLN A 141 6.47 -27.32 -7.27
N PHE A 142 7.39 -26.46 -6.86
CA PHE A 142 7.12 -25.26 -6.08
C PHE A 142 7.35 -24.02 -6.91
N ASN A 143 6.39 -23.10 -6.88
CA ASN A 143 6.47 -21.81 -7.55
C ASN A 143 6.10 -20.71 -6.56
N LEU A 144 6.93 -19.67 -6.48
CA LEU A 144 6.73 -18.50 -5.65
C LEU A 144 6.90 -17.24 -6.49
N GLY A 145 6.10 -16.19 -6.27
CA GLY A 145 6.28 -14.93 -6.97
C GLY A 145 5.04 -14.06 -7.05
N PHE A 146 5.03 -13.12 -8.00
CA PHE A 146 3.86 -12.30 -8.28
C PHE A 146 2.97 -12.93 -9.36
N ILE A 147 1.67 -12.64 -9.27
CA ILE A 147 0.71 -13.09 -10.29
C ILE A 147 0.94 -12.31 -11.60
N SER A 148 0.85 -13.02 -12.72
CA SER A 148 0.90 -12.43 -14.06
C SER A 148 -0.24 -11.43 -14.29
N LYS A 149 0.01 -10.39 -15.12
CA LYS A 149 -1.02 -9.42 -15.57
C LYS A 149 -2.12 -10.07 -16.40
N PHE A 150 -1.80 -11.14 -17.13
CA PHE A 150 -2.66 -11.69 -18.18
C PHE A 150 -3.19 -13.08 -17.88
N GLU A 151 -2.47 -13.88 -17.11
CA GLU A 151 -2.70 -15.29 -16.86
C GLU A 151 -2.73 -15.58 -15.35
N GLU A 152 -3.38 -16.64 -14.95
CA GLU A 152 -3.31 -17.18 -13.57
C GLU A 152 -2.00 -17.96 -13.37
N LYS A 153 -0.88 -17.27 -13.61
CA LYS A 153 0.47 -17.85 -13.51
C LYS A 153 1.32 -17.03 -12.55
N ILE A 154 2.12 -17.71 -11.77
CA ILE A 154 3.13 -17.09 -10.91
C ILE A 154 4.35 -16.74 -11.75
N ILE A 155 4.86 -15.54 -11.58
CA ILE A 155 6.08 -15.03 -12.19
C ILE A 155 7.16 -15.02 -11.10
N ASP A 156 8.17 -15.85 -11.29
CA ASP A 156 9.35 -15.87 -10.43
C ASP A 156 10.15 -14.57 -10.52
N LEU A 157 10.66 -14.12 -9.38
CA LEU A 157 11.35 -12.85 -9.20
C LEU A 157 12.85 -13.07 -8.97
N GLU A 158 13.54 -13.59 -9.95
CA GLU A 158 14.99 -13.75 -9.91
C GLU A 158 15.71 -12.41 -9.60
N VAL A 159 15.24 -11.35 -10.27
CA VAL A 159 15.66 -9.97 -10.02
C VAL A 159 14.41 -9.09 -9.91
N CYS A 160 14.29 -8.31 -8.85
CA CYS A 160 13.18 -7.38 -8.66
C CYS A 160 13.67 -6.01 -8.20
N LYS A 161 13.57 -5.01 -9.07
CA LYS A 161 14.06 -3.64 -8.85
C LYS A 161 13.19 -2.81 -7.89
N ILE A 162 12.05 -3.31 -7.42
CA ILE A 162 11.22 -2.57 -6.46
C ILE A 162 11.38 -3.08 -5.02
N LEU A 163 11.67 -4.38 -4.84
CA LEU A 163 11.83 -4.95 -3.51
C LEU A 163 13.13 -4.48 -2.87
N ASP A 164 13.08 -4.24 -1.57
CA ASP A 164 14.26 -4.08 -0.73
C ASP A 164 15.17 -5.31 -0.88
N GLU A 165 16.48 -5.12 -0.83
CA GLU A 165 17.44 -6.19 -1.08
C GLU A 165 17.30 -7.33 -0.07
N ASP A 166 17.14 -7.02 1.22
CA ASP A 166 16.93 -8.03 2.27
C ASP A 166 15.61 -8.80 2.03
N LEU A 167 14.57 -8.12 1.53
CA LEU A 167 13.30 -8.78 1.21
C LEU A 167 13.44 -9.69 -0.02
N LEU A 168 14.21 -9.26 -1.01
CA LEU A 168 14.47 -10.06 -2.22
C LEU A 168 15.32 -11.29 -1.87
N ASP A 169 16.29 -11.16 -1.01
CA ASP A 169 17.16 -12.28 -0.59
C ASP A 169 16.36 -13.29 0.25
N LEU A 170 15.53 -12.82 1.17
CA LEU A 170 14.61 -13.70 1.91
C LEU A 170 13.61 -14.39 0.97
N TYR A 171 13.11 -13.68 -0.05
CA TYR A 171 12.25 -14.27 -1.08
C TYR A 171 12.98 -15.40 -1.83
N LYS A 172 14.23 -15.19 -2.27
CA LYS A 172 15.03 -16.22 -2.95
C LYS A 172 15.25 -17.43 -2.04
N HIS A 173 15.61 -17.19 -0.78
CA HIS A 173 15.76 -18.25 0.20
C HIS A 173 14.50 -19.11 0.34
N LEU A 174 13.33 -18.48 0.50
CA LEU A 174 12.04 -19.19 0.57
C LEU A 174 11.72 -19.94 -0.74
N ARG A 175 12.00 -19.34 -1.91
CA ARG A 175 11.80 -19.98 -3.21
C ARG A 175 12.59 -21.27 -3.34
N ASP A 176 13.83 -21.28 -2.87
CA ASP A 176 14.77 -22.37 -3.06
C ASP A 176 14.60 -23.46 -1.99
N ASN A 177 14.25 -23.12 -0.75
CA ASN A 177 14.27 -24.03 0.40
C ASN A 177 12.89 -24.47 0.89
N LEU A 178 11.83 -23.65 0.75
CA LEU A 178 10.52 -23.92 1.33
C LEU A 178 9.90 -25.24 0.85
N LYS A 179 10.24 -25.68 -0.35
CA LYS A 179 9.75 -26.93 -0.94
C LYS A 179 9.97 -28.13 -0.03
N SER A 180 11.13 -28.23 0.64
CA SER A 180 11.51 -29.36 1.51
C SER A 180 10.62 -29.48 2.75
N SER A 181 9.94 -28.40 3.12
CA SER A 181 9.05 -28.35 4.28
C SER A 181 7.57 -28.54 3.93
N ILE A 182 7.19 -28.69 2.63
CA ILE A 182 5.79 -28.80 2.20
C ILE A 182 5.41 -30.27 1.97
N ASN A 183 4.39 -30.75 2.68
CA ASN A 183 3.97 -32.15 2.67
C ASN A 183 2.87 -32.48 1.65
N GLN A 184 2.12 -31.49 1.15
CA GLN A 184 0.98 -31.74 0.26
C GLN A 184 0.73 -30.60 -0.73
N ASN A 185 0.01 -30.90 -1.81
CA ASN A 185 -0.39 -29.92 -2.82
C ASN A 185 -1.23 -28.78 -2.22
N ILE A 186 -0.82 -27.54 -2.49
CA ILE A 186 -1.47 -26.35 -1.92
C ILE A 186 -1.20 -25.09 -2.74
N ASN A 187 -2.19 -24.19 -2.74
CA ASN A 187 -2.05 -22.77 -3.12
C ASN A 187 -2.20 -21.91 -1.88
N PHE A 188 -1.26 -21.02 -1.64
CA PHE A 188 -1.26 -20.12 -0.49
C PHE A 188 -0.57 -18.80 -0.82
N LYS A 189 -0.56 -17.88 0.15
CA LYS A 189 0.16 -16.62 0.01
C LYS A 189 1.19 -16.47 1.12
N ILE A 190 2.28 -15.83 0.82
CA ILE A 190 3.32 -15.47 1.78
C ILE A 190 3.40 -13.95 1.83
N GLN A 191 3.02 -13.35 2.96
CA GLN A 191 3.25 -11.93 3.21
C GLN A 191 4.53 -11.78 4.02
N ILE A 192 5.43 -10.92 3.55
CA ILE A 192 6.67 -10.57 4.23
C ILE A 192 6.67 -9.09 4.53
N ASN A 193 6.96 -8.73 5.77
CA ASN A 193 7.22 -7.37 6.23
C ASN A 193 8.65 -7.31 6.77
N LEU A 194 9.52 -6.51 6.16
CA LEU A 194 10.79 -6.16 6.78
C LEU A 194 10.55 -5.10 7.86
N VAL A 195 11.06 -5.37 9.03
CA VAL A 195 11.03 -4.49 10.21
C VAL A 195 12.45 -4.09 10.61
N HIS A 196 12.64 -3.46 11.77
CA HIS A 196 13.94 -2.89 12.13
C HIS A 196 15.08 -3.90 12.19
N ASN A 197 14.80 -5.11 12.64
CA ASN A 197 15.80 -6.10 13.01
C ASN A 197 15.58 -7.48 12.39
N GLY A 198 14.78 -7.58 11.32
CA GLY A 198 14.51 -8.84 10.61
C GLY A 198 13.17 -8.85 9.90
N ALA A 199 12.57 -9.99 9.73
CA ALA A 199 11.32 -10.18 8.99
C ALA A 199 10.18 -10.75 9.82
N ASP A 200 8.95 -10.28 9.54
CA ASP A 200 7.68 -10.87 10.00
C ASP A 200 6.99 -11.54 8.81
N ILE A 201 6.80 -12.87 8.87
CA ILE A 201 6.23 -13.66 7.79
C ILE A 201 4.85 -14.17 8.17
N VAL A 202 3.90 -14.07 7.23
CA VAL A 202 2.59 -14.69 7.35
C VAL A 202 2.34 -15.62 6.16
N PHE A 203 2.10 -16.91 6.45
CA PHE A 203 1.58 -17.89 5.50
C PHE A 203 0.05 -17.86 5.56
N ASP A 204 -0.62 -17.34 4.54
CA ASP A 204 -2.09 -17.37 4.42
C ASP A 204 -2.51 -18.64 3.69
N LEU A 205 -2.94 -19.62 4.46
CA LEU A 205 -3.24 -20.99 4.01
C LEU A 205 -4.72 -21.16 3.64
N LEU A 206 -5.43 -20.05 3.46
CA LEU A 206 -6.88 -20.05 3.26
C LEU A 206 -7.59 -20.70 4.46
N ASN A 207 -8.11 -21.92 4.32
CA ASN A 207 -8.80 -22.64 5.38
C ASN A 207 -8.09 -23.95 5.76
N GLN A 208 -6.84 -24.16 5.31
CA GLN A 208 -6.10 -25.40 5.56
C GLN A 208 -5.24 -25.29 6.82
N SER A 209 -5.01 -26.42 7.50
CA SER A 209 -4.18 -26.47 8.70
C SER A 209 -2.69 -26.51 8.36
N TYR A 210 -1.91 -25.63 8.98
CA TYR A 210 -0.47 -25.56 8.79
C TYR A 210 0.24 -26.87 9.16
N LYS A 211 -0.26 -27.60 10.17
CA LYS A 211 0.31 -28.90 10.62
C LYS A 211 0.22 -30.00 9.55
N LYS A 212 -0.78 -29.91 8.66
CA LYS A 212 -0.91 -30.85 7.54
C LYS A 212 -0.04 -30.47 6.36
N ILE A 213 0.17 -29.16 6.19
CA ILE A 213 0.87 -28.60 5.04
C ILE A 213 2.38 -28.65 5.22
N PHE A 214 2.87 -28.29 6.42
CA PHE A 214 4.29 -28.12 6.66
C PHE A 214 4.85 -29.14 7.67
N ASN A 215 6.07 -29.59 7.40
CA ASN A 215 6.97 -30.06 8.44
C ASN A 215 7.45 -28.82 9.23
N ILE A 216 6.89 -28.65 10.43
CA ILE A 216 7.08 -27.40 11.20
C ILE A 216 8.51 -27.25 11.72
N ASP A 217 9.12 -28.34 12.15
CA ASP A 217 10.49 -28.30 12.72
C ASP A 217 11.50 -27.87 11.65
N ASN A 218 11.40 -28.47 10.45
CA ASN A 218 12.24 -28.11 9.32
C ASN A 218 12.02 -26.64 8.91
N LEU A 219 10.75 -26.22 8.80
CA LEU A 219 10.40 -24.84 8.41
C LEU A 219 10.91 -23.84 9.43
N ILE A 220 10.70 -24.07 10.71
CA ILE A 220 11.16 -23.14 11.77
C ILE A 220 12.69 -23.07 11.80
N SER A 221 13.37 -24.20 11.74
CA SER A 221 14.84 -24.23 11.71
C SER A 221 15.40 -23.44 10.53
N ASP A 222 14.81 -23.60 9.34
CA ASP A 222 15.18 -22.85 8.14
C ASP A 222 14.96 -21.34 8.31
N LEU A 223 13.79 -20.92 8.81
CA LEU A 223 13.45 -19.51 8.99
C LEU A 223 14.30 -18.82 10.08
N ILE A 224 14.74 -19.54 11.09
CA ILE A 224 15.67 -19.03 12.12
C ILE A 224 17.00 -18.65 11.46
N SER A 225 17.48 -19.44 10.53
CA SER A 225 18.80 -19.21 9.88
C SER A 225 18.85 -17.91 9.04
N VAL A 226 17.70 -17.35 8.64
CA VAL A 226 17.58 -16.18 7.77
C VAL A 226 16.90 -14.97 8.44
N ASN A 227 17.11 -14.83 9.74
CA ASN A 227 16.67 -13.68 10.54
C ASN A 227 15.16 -13.37 10.46
N VAL A 228 14.33 -14.42 10.46
CA VAL A 228 12.90 -14.26 10.62
C VAL A 228 12.57 -14.15 12.11
N LEU A 229 11.96 -13.05 12.50
CA LEU A 229 11.62 -12.77 13.92
C LEU A 229 10.36 -13.49 14.35
N ARG A 230 9.40 -13.61 13.44
CA ARG A 230 8.10 -14.22 13.70
C ARG A 230 7.56 -14.87 12.44
N VAL A 231 7.07 -16.09 12.59
CA VAL A 231 6.25 -16.78 11.58
C VAL A 231 4.81 -16.90 12.07
N THR A 232 3.86 -16.66 11.18
CA THR A 232 2.44 -16.77 11.48
C THR A 232 1.74 -17.59 10.41
N PHE A 233 0.94 -18.55 10.83
CA PHE A 233 0.03 -19.28 9.95
C PHE A 233 -1.37 -18.72 10.10
N LYS A 234 -1.96 -18.32 8.99
CA LYS A 234 -3.34 -17.85 8.92
C LYS A 234 -4.22 -18.91 8.29
N GLU A 235 -5.10 -19.49 9.09
CA GLU A 235 -6.09 -20.52 8.73
C GLU A 235 -7.49 -19.87 8.76
N GLY A 236 -7.95 -19.36 7.62
CA GLY A 236 -9.18 -18.56 7.57
C GLY A 236 -9.10 -17.30 8.45
N LYS A 237 -9.87 -17.27 9.55
CA LYS A 237 -9.84 -16.17 10.53
C LYS A 237 -8.82 -16.36 11.64
N LYS A 238 -8.38 -17.60 11.89
CA LYS A 238 -7.44 -17.94 12.96
C LYS A 238 -6.02 -17.59 12.54
N LYS A 239 -5.24 -17.03 13.47
CA LYS A 239 -3.81 -16.79 13.32
C LYS A 239 -3.07 -17.50 14.45
N ILE A 240 -2.04 -18.25 14.10
CA ILE A 240 -1.17 -18.95 15.04
C ILE A 240 0.24 -18.46 14.77
N SER A 241 0.85 -17.83 15.77
CA SER A 241 2.13 -17.15 15.63
C SER A 241 3.19 -17.79 16.51
N PHE A 242 4.37 -17.97 15.94
CA PHE A 242 5.56 -18.46 16.61
C PHE A 242 6.61 -17.34 16.59
N PRO A 243 6.96 -16.77 17.74
CA PRO A 243 8.15 -15.90 17.83
C PRO A 243 9.38 -16.78 17.65
N LEU A 244 10.32 -16.33 16.83
CA LEU A 244 11.58 -17.03 16.57
C LEU A 244 12.77 -16.29 17.21
N HIS A 245 12.87 -14.98 16.96
CA HIS A 245 13.93 -14.13 17.49
C HIS A 245 13.38 -12.79 17.97
N GLY A 246 13.42 -12.53 19.26
CA GLY A 246 13.10 -11.24 19.82
C GLY A 246 11.68 -10.73 19.47
N GLU A 247 11.49 -9.44 19.60
CA GLU A 247 10.21 -8.78 19.39
C GLU A 247 10.16 -8.07 18.03
N VAL A 248 9.05 -8.21 17.33
CA VAL A 248 8.83 -7.53 16.04
C VAL A 248 8.56 -6.04 16.29
N ARG A 249 9.54 -5.20 15.95
CA ARG A 249 9.49 -3.74 16.11
C ARG A 249 9.71 -3.05 14.78
N ASN A 250 8.84 -2.11 14.42
CA ASN A 250 9.07 -1.24 13.26
C ASN A 250 9.62 0.11 13.73
N LYS A 251 10.87 0.43 13.37
CA LYS A 251 11.51 1.71 13.70
C LYS A 251 10.89 2.83 12.87
N LEU A 252 10.29 3.82 13.51
CA LEU A 252 9.69 4.99 12.85
C LEU A 252 10.73 6.06 12.51
N GLY A 253 11.70 6.26 13.36
CA GLY A 253 12.74 7.29 13.23
C GLY A 253 13.27 7.72 14.59
N ILE A 254 13.91 8.87 14.63
CA ILE A 254 14.38 9.52 15.87
C ILE A 254 13.53 10.78 16.09
N LEU A 255 12.95 10.90 17.26
CA LEU A 255 12.21 12.08 17.72
C LEU A 255 12.68 12.45 19.13
N ASN A 256 13.01 13.72 19.35
CA ASN A 256 13.53 14.20 20.66
C ASN A 256 14.67 13.32 21.20
N ASN A 257 15.64 12.97 20.36
CA ASN A 257 16.80 12.09 20.66
C ASN A 257 16.42 10.65 21.07
N LYS A 258 15.16 10.24 20.85
CA LYS A 258 14.70 8.86 21.13
C LYS A 258 14.37 8.14 19.84
N ILE A 259 14.75 6.87 19.73
CA ILE A 259 14.34 6.00 18.64
C ILE A 259 12.88 5.59 18.90
N MET A 260 12.00 5.87 17.95
CA MET A 260 10.58 5.54 18.04
C MET A 260 10.29 4.22 17.32
N PHE A 261 9.52 3.36 17.96
CA PHE A 261 9.08 2.07 17.43
C PHE A 261 7.57 1.89 17.53
N THR A 262 7.00 1.17 16.56
CA THR A 262 5.68 0.53 16.69
C THR A 262 5.83 -0.98 16.85
N PHE A 263 4.79 -1.64 17.35
CA PHE A 263 4.72 -3.07 17.61
C PHE A 263 3.61 -3.69 16.75
N PRO A 264 3.87 -3.92 15.45
CA PRO A 264 2.83 -4.39 14.54
C PRO A 264 2.39 -5.82 14.89
N PRO A 265 1.08 -6.11 14.81
CA PRO A 265 0.58 -7.46 14.95
C PRO A 265 1.03 -8.34 13.77
N PRO A 266 0.88 -9.66 13.84
CA PRO A 266 1.21 -10.58 12.77
C PRO A 266 0.61 -10.16 11.43
N GLY A 267 1.47 -9.89 10.44
CA GLY A 267 1.08 -9.36 9.13
C GLY A 267 0.45 -7.96 9.17
N GLY A 268 0.70 -7.19 10.21
CA GLY A 268 0.20 -5.82 10.35
C GLY A 268 0.60 -4.93 9.19
N PHE A 269 -0.17 -3.85 8.99
CA PHE A 269 0.14 -2.90 7.94
C PHE A 269 1.42 -2.13 8.28
N LEU A 270 2.31 -2.03 7.31
CA LEU A 270 3.45 -1.10 7.29
C LEU A 270 3.38 -0.28 6.01
N GLN A 271 3.87 0.96 6.04
CA GLN A 271 4.04 1.74 4.82
C GLN A 271 5.01 1.01 3.87
N PRO A 272 4.75 1.03 2.56
CA PRO A 272 5.52 0.26 1.57
C PRO A 272 7.02 0.54 1.60
N THR A 273 7.42 1.79 1.87
CA THR A 273 8.82 2.19 1.96
C THR A 273 9.10 2.94 3.26
N LYS A 274 10.33 2.83 3.74
CA LYS A 274 10.76 3.54 4.96
C LYS A 274 10.78 5.06 4.75
N SER A 275 11.24 5.51 3.60
CA SER A 275 11.29 6.94 3.25
C SER A 275 9.88 7.55 3.20
N GLY A 276 8.91 6.86 2.59
CA GLY A 276 7.50 7.30 2.58
C GLY A 276 6.91 7.41 3.97
N GLU A 277 7.13 6.42 4.84
CA GLU A 277 6.69 6.46 6.25
C GLU A 277 7.28 7.66 7.00
N THR A 278 8.58 7.89 6.85
CA THR A 278 9.27 9.02 7.49
C THR A 278 8.72 10.36 7.04
N GLU A 279 8.46 10.54 5.74
CA GLU A 279 7.87 11.76 5.21
C GLU A 279 6.43 11.97 5.67
N ILE A 280 5.61 10.93 5.72
CA ILE A 280 4.24 11.03 6.25
C ILE A 280 4.28 11.53 7.70
N ILE A 281 5.09 10.89 8.56
CA ILE A 281 5.23 11.27 9.97
C ILE A 281 5.70 12.72 10.09
N LYS A 282 6.72 13.13 9.35
CA LYS A 282 7.28 14.48 9.34
C LYS A 282 6.21 15.54 9.03
N TYR A 283 5.46 15.36 7.95
CA TYR A 283 4.45 16.34 7.53
C TYR A 283 3.23 16.36 8.45
N VAL A 284 2.83 15.19 9.01
CA VAL A 284 1.76 15.12 10.01
C VAL A 284 2.18 15.86 11.28
N LEU A 285 3.35 15.58 11.85
CA LEU A 285 3.84 16.26 13.05
C LEU A 285 4.02 17.77 12.84
N SER A 286 4.51 18.19 11.67
CA SER A 286 4.63 19.61 11.32
C SER A 286 3.27 20.29 11.23
N ALA A 287 2.26 19.63 10.67
CA ALA A 287 0.91 20.19 10.50
C ALA A 287 0.19 20.46 11.82
N ILE A 288 0.40 19.59 12.82
CA ILE A 288 -0.25 19.67 14.13
C ILE A 288 0.62 20.32 15.22
N LYS A 289 1.72 20.98 14.83
CA LYS A 289 2.65 21.62 15.77
C LYS A 289 1.88 22.57 16.70
N GLY A 290 2.06 22.42 18.01
CA GLY A 290 1.37 23.20 19.04
C GLY A 290 0.08 22.60 19.57
N SER A 291 -0.51 21.62 18.90
CA SER A 291 -1.69 20.89 19.41
C SER A 291 -1.36 20.10 20.67
N LYS A 292 -2.25 20.17 21.66
CA LYS A 292 -2.13 19.45 22.94
C LYS A 292 -3.06 18.24 23.03
N LYS A 293 -4.21 18.27 22.34
CA LYS A 293 -5.17 17.17 22.24
C LYS A 293 -5.41 16.83 20.78
N VAL A 294 -5.12 15.58 20.41
CA VAL A 294 -5.16 15.11 19.01
C VAL A 294 -6.02 13.85 18.90
N ALA A 295 -6.89 13.79 17.90
CA ALA A 295 -7.55 12.52 17.54
C ALA A 295 -6.82 11.90 16.33
N ASP A 296 -6.28 10.68 16.50
CA ASP A 296 -5.72 9.86 15.42
C ASP A 296 -6.74 8.80 15.01
N LEU A 297 -7.43 9.05 13.91
CA LEU A 297 -8.52 8.23 13.40
C LEU A 297 -8.02 7.28 12.30
N PHE A 298 -8.31 5.99 12.45
CA PHE A 298 -7.71 4.87 11.70
C PHE A 298 -6.23 4.69 12.06
N CYS A 299 -5.91 4.74 13.35
CA CYS A 299 -4.56 4.83 13.88
C CYS A 299 -3.71 3.56 13.69
N GLY A 300 -4.32 2.42 13.39
CA GLY A 300 -3.61 1.14 13.23
C GLY A 300 -2.76 0.79 14.45
N SER A 301 -1.49 0.44 14.23
CA SER A 301 -0.53 0.12 15.29
C SER A 301 0.23 1.34 15.82
N GLY A 302 -0.27 2.56 15.56
CA GLY A 302 0.25 3.79 16.14
C GLY A 302 1.42 4.42 15.40
N THR A 303 1.53 4.23 14.10
CA THR A 303 2.59 4.87 13.29
C THR A 303 2.60 6.40 13.46
N LEU A 304 1.43 7.01 13.63
CA LEU A 304 1.29 8.45 13.91
C LEU A 304 1.07 8.71 15.40
N SER A 305 0.22 7.93 16.05
CA SER A 305 -0.13 8.13 17.47
C SER A 305 1.10 8.12 18.41
N ILE A 306 2.04 7.18 18.20
CA ILE A 306 3.22 7.06 19.08
C ILE A 306 4.11 8.29 19.01
N PRO A 307 4.55 8.79 17.84
CA PRO A 307 5.30 10.04 17.78
C PRO A 307 4.54 11.25 18.30
N ILE A 308 3.22 11.33 18.09
CA ILE A 308 2.39 12.44 18.57
C ILE A 308 2.31 12.44 20.10
N SER A 309 2.23 11.26 20.72
CA SER A 309 2.12 11.11 22.18
C SER A 309 3.32 11.67 22.95
N GLU A 310 4.42 11.98 22.28
CA GLU A 310 5.55 12.67 22.92
C GLU A 310 5.19 14.10 23.38
N ASN A 311 4.30 14.79 22.65
CA ASN A 311 4.02 16.21 22.89
C ASN A 311 2.53 16.53 23.08
N ALA A 312 1.62 15.56 22.89
CA ALA A 312 0.17 15.73 22.99
C ALA A 312 -0.51 14.52 23.61
N GLU A 313 -1.71 14.70 24.13
CA GLU A 313 -2.64 13.62 24.46
C GLU A 313 -3.31 13.14 23.16
N VAL A 314 -3.43 11.81 22.97
CA VAL A 314 -3.99 11.25 21.74
C VAL A 314 -5.19 10.37 22.04
N ILE A 315 -6.29 10.62 21.35
CA ILE A 315 -7.39 9.66 21.22
C ILE A 315 -7.14 8.84 19.96
N CYS A 316 -6.83 7.56 20.13
CA CYS A 316 -6.46 6.62 19.07
C CYS A 316 -7.66 5.72 18.75
N VAL A 317 -8.15 5.72 17.51
CA VAL A 317 -9.34 4.96 17.13
C VAL A 317 -9.05 4.07 15.93
N ASP A 318 -9.30 2.77 16.05
CA ASP A 318 -9.22 1.81 14.95
C ASP A 318 -10.21 0.65 15.12
N SER A 319 -10.53 -0.04 14.04
CA SER A 319 -11.40 -1.22 14.05
C SER A 319 -10.65 -2.55 14.24
N ASN A 320 -9.32 -2.54 14.20
CA ASN A 320 -8.49 -3.74 14.28
C ASN A 320 -7.92 -3.90 15.70
N ILE A 321 -8.52 -4.80 16.49
CA ILE A 321 -8.12 -5.08 17.86
C ILE A 321 -6.63 -5.46 17.96
N ALA A 322 -6.11 -6.26 17.02
CA ALA A 322 -4.72 -6.67 17.06
C ALA A 322 -3.77 -5.48 16.84
N SER A 323 -4.13 -4.55 15.94
CA SER A 323 -3.37 -3.30 15.74
C SER A 323 -3.41 -2.42 16.98
N LEU A 324 -4.59 -2.27 17.62
CA LEU A 324 -4.73 -1.51 18.88
C LEU A 324 -3.94 -2.15 20.04
N SER A 325 -3.83 -3.48 20.06
CA SER A 325 -2.96 -4.17 21.03
C SER A 325 -1.48 -3.80 20.81
N GLY A 326 -1.03 -3.78 19.55
CA GLY A 326 0.31 -3.32 19.21
C GLY A 326 0.56 -1.85 19.57
N LEU A 327 -0.41 -0.97 19.34
CA LEU A 327 -0.37 0.42 19.78
C LEU A 327 -0.26 0.52 21.31
N LYS A 328 -1.08 -0.25 22.04
CA LYS A 328 -1.06 -0.29 23.50
C LYS A 328 0.32 -0.69 24.04
N ASN A 329 0.95 -1.70 23.42
CA ASN A 329 2.31 -2.11 23.77
C ASN A 329 3.32 -0.97 23.52
N GLY A 330 3.21 -0.26 22.39
CA GLY A 330 4.04 0.89 22.08
C GLY A 330 3.88 2.03 23.10
N LEU A 331 2.65 2.41 23.42
CA LEU A 331 2.40 3.45 24.43
C LEU A 331 2.91 3.06 25.82
N ARG A 332 2.81 1.79 26.20
CA ARG A 332 3.40 1.27 27.45
C ARG A 332 4.92 1.33 27.42
N PHE A 333 5.53 0.91 26.34
CA PHE A 333 6.99 0.95 26.17
C PHE A 333 7.58 2.35 26.37
N TYR A 334 6.83 3.40 26.00
CA TYR A 334 7.23 4.80 26.20
C TYR A 334 6.62 5.46 27.46
N ASN A 335 5.97 4.72 28.35
CA ASN A 335 5.26 5.24 29.53
C ASN A 335 4.24 6.34 29.19
N LYS A 336 3.50 6.15 28.07
CA LYS A 336 2.50 7.11 27.57
C LYS A 336 1.06 6.59 27.65
N ILE A 337 0.83 5.39 28.18
CA ILE A 337 -0.48 4.73 28.12
C ILE A 337 -1.55 5.52 28.91
N ASP A 338 -1.22 6.05 30.08
CA ASP A 338 -2.18 6.71 30.97
C ASP A 338 -2.66 8.07 30.45
N LYS A 339 -1.89 8.71 29.56
CA LYS A 339 -2.23 10.00 28.94
C LYS A 339 -2.98 9.87 27.63
N ASN A 340 -3.16 8.64 27.13
CA ASN A 340 -3.71 8.41 25.80
C ASN A 340 -4.91 7.45 25.87
N LYS A 341 -5.96 7.74 25.10
CA LYS A 341 -7.17 6.93 25.04
C LYS A 341 -7.18 6.05 23.80
N ILE A 342 -7.40 4.75 23.97
CA ILE A 342 -7.53 3.78 22.86
C ILE A 342 -8.99 3.35 22.75
N ILE A 343 -9.58 3.51 21.56
CA ILE A 343 -10.98 3.18 21.29
C ILE A 343 -11.03 2.16 20.14
N HIS A 344 -11.65 1.03 20.40
CA HIS A 344 -11.99 0.04 19.37
C HIS A 344 -13.31 0.42 18.72
N GLN A 345 -13.27 0.95 17.49
CA GLN A 345 -14.48 1.39 16.77
C GLN A 345 -14.29 1.32 15.26
N ASN A 346 -15.32 0.86 14.55
CA ASN A 346 -15.32 0.86 13.08
C ASN A 346 -15.84 2.20 12.55
N LEU A 347 -14.96 3.13 12.29
CA LEU A 347 -15.27 4.49 11.84
C LEU A 347 -15.98 4.56 10.46
N LEU A 348 -15.88 3.52 9.64
CA LEU A 348 -16.63 3.45 8.37
C LEU A 348 -18.11 3.13 8.60
N ARG A 349 -18.47 2.50 9.73
CA ARG A 349 -19.85 2.19 10.11
C ARG A 349 -20.39 3.19 11.10
N THR A 350 -19.68 3.38 12.18
CA THR A 350 -20.03 4.24 13.31
C THR A 350 -18.90 5.26 13.49
N PRO A 351 -19.03 6.50 13.02
CA PRO A 351 -18.02 7.53 13.19
C PRO A 351 -17.88 7.92 14.67
N LEU A 352 -16.72 8.44 15.05
CA LEU A 352 -16.53 9.09 16.35
C LEU A 352 -17.34 10.39 16.35
N SER A 353 -18.12 10.62 17.41
CA SER A 353 -19.06 11.73 17.48
C SER A 353 -18.37 13.09 17.54
N ASN A 354 -19.05 14.11 17.04
CA ASN A 354 -18.61 15.49 17.14
C ASN A 354 -18.42 15.95 18.59
N GLU A 355 -19.17 15.40 19.55
CA GLU A 355 -19.05 15.70 20.98
C GLU A 355 -17.66 15.39 21.55
N VAL A 356 -17.07 14.27 21.09
CA VAL A 356 -15.69 13.92 21.44
C VAL A 356 -14.68 14.75 20.66
N LEU A 357 -14.96 15.00 19.38
CA LEU A 357 -14.03 15.66 18.47
C LEU A 357 -13.86 17.17 18.77
N LYS A 358 -14.88 17.85 19.26
CA LYS A 358 -14.82 19.28 19.61
C LYS A 358 -13.79 19.61 20.70
N GLU A 359 -13.41 18.61 21.50
CA GLU A 359 -12.38 18.77 22.54
C GLU A 359 -10.95 18.70 22.00
N MET A 360 -10.78 18.43 20.69
CA MET A 360 -9.48 18.25 20.07
C MET A 360 -8.97 19.55 19.43
N ASP A 361 -7.67 19.77 19.52
CA ASP A 361 -7.00 20.86 18.78
C ASP A 361 -6.82 20.49 17.31
N SER A 362 -6.57 19.21 17.05
CA SER A 362 -6.41 18.70 15.69
C SER A 362 -6.88 17.26 15.52
N ILE A 363 -7.25 16.92 14.28
CA ILE A 363 -7.68 15.58 13.89
C ILE A 363 -6.80 15.07 12.77
N ILE A 364 -6.36 13.81 12.88
CA ILE A 364 -5.66 13.11 11.82
C ILE A 364 -6.59 12.04 11.26
N LEU A 365 -6.69 11.97 9.94
CA LEU A 365 -7.39 10.97 9.19
C LEU A 365 -6.41 10.19 8.32
N ASN A 366 -6.29 8.87 8.55
CA ASN A 366 -5.52 7.97 7.69
C ASN A 366 -6.35 6.76 7.28
N PRO A 367 -7.47 6.97 6.55
CA PRO A 367 -8.44 5.94 6.25
C PRO A 367 -7.94 4.96 5.17
N PRO A 368 -8.58 3.78 5.05
CA PRO A 368 -8.39 2.90 3.90
C PRO A 368 -8.83 3.59 2.60
N ALA A 369 -8.52 2.98 1.45
CA ALA A 369 -8.78 3.54 0.11
C ALA A 369 -10.25 3.98 -0.16
N LYS A 370 -11.21 3.56 0.66
CA LYS A 370 -12.62 4.01 0.61
C LYS A 370 -12.83 5.43 1.14
N GLY A 371 -11.83 6.01 1.81
CA GLY A 371 -11.93 7.31 2.47
C GLY A 371 -12.71 7.26 3.79
N ALA A 372 -13.07 8.44 4.32
CA ALA A 372 -13.68 8.60 5.64
C ALA A 372 -14.99 9.43 5.62
N PHE A 373 -15.80 9.31 4.57
CA PHE A 373 -16.95 10.19 4.31
C PHE A 373 -17.88 10.40 5.50
N LYS A 374 -18.26 9.31 6.22
CA LYS A 374 -19.13 9.42 7.40
C LYS A 374 -18.42 10.17 8.54
N GLN A 375 -17.14 9.90 8.75
CA GLN A 375 -16.35 10.54 9.79
C GLN A 375 -16.15 12.04 9.50
N VAL A 376 -15.94 12.41 8.24
CA VAL A 376 -15.84 13.83 7.82
C VAL A 376 -17.11 14.59 8.18
N LYS A 377 -18.29 13.99 8.07
CA LYS A 377 -19.56 14.62 8.49
C LYS A 377 -19.63 14.93 9.99
N GLU A 378 -19.01 14.13 10.84
CA GLU A 378 -18.91 14.45 12.28
C GLU A 378 -17.83 15.49 12.55
N ILE A 379 -16.73 15.47 11.78
CA ILE A 379 -15.65 16.45 11.91
C ILE A 379 -16.15 17.87 11.60
N ILE A 380 -16.92 18.08 10.54
CA ILE A 380 -17.46 19.42 10.22
C ILE A 380 -18.33 19.99 11.31
N LYS A 381 -19.09 19.15 12.05
CA LYS A 381 -19.90 19.59 13.20
C LYS A 381 -19.05 19.96 14.43
N SER A 382 -17.85 19.42 14.54
CA SER A 382 -16.96 19.66 15.68
C SER A 382 -16.21 20.99 15.60
N CYS A 383 -16.12 21.59 14.40
CA CYS A 383 -15.38 22.83 14.14
C CYS A 383 -13.91 22.79 14.59
N VAL A 384 -13.26 21.63 14.57
CA VAL A 384 -11.86 21.50 14.96
C VAL A 384 -10.96 22.30 14.03
N LYS A 385 -10.00 23.02 14.60
CA LYS A 385 -9.20 24.03 13.85
C LYS A 385 -8.31 23.41 12.78
N ILE A 386 -7.71 22.25 13.03
CA ILE A 386 -6.72 21.62 12.14
C ILE A 386 -7.15 20.19 11.81
N ILE A 387 -7.19 19.86 10.53
CA ILE A 387 -7.37 18.51 10.04
C ILE A 387 -6.20 18.12 9.17
N VAL A 388 -5.58 16.98 9.44
CA VAL A 388 -4.55 16.38 8.58
C VAL A 388 -5.13 15.13 7.95
N TYR A 389 -5.16 15.07 6.62
CA TYR A 389 -5.71 13.94 5.90
C TYR A 389 -4.61 13.23 5.10
N VAL A 390 -4.34 11.98 5.42
CA VAL A 390 -3.43 11.07 4.68
C VAL A 390 -4.27 10.16 3.78
N SER A 391 -3.91 10.02 2.52
CA SER A 391 -4.70 9.20 1.58
C SER A 391 -3.87 8.57 0.47
N CYS A 392 -4.12 7.29 0.21
CA CYS A 392 -3.60 6.57 -0.96
C CYS A 392 -4.56 6.56 -2.16
N ASN A 393 -5.73 7.20 -2.06
CA ASN A 393 -6.74 7.24 -3.12
C ASN A 393 -7.28 8.66 -3.35
N ILE A 394 -6.84 9.26 -4.44
CA ILE A 394 -7.19 10.64 -4.81
C ILE A 394 -8.71 10.83 -4.99
N ASN A 395 -9.44 9.81 -5.47
CA ASN A 395 -10.89 9.96 -5.72
C ASN A 395 -11.70 10.04 -4.40
N SER A 396 -11.39 9.18 -3.43
CA SER A 396 -12.04 9.25 -2.11
C SER A 396 -11.60 10.50 -1.34
N PHE A 397 -10.33 10.88 -1.46
CA PHE A 397 -9.81 12.14 -0.93
C PHE A 397 -10.57 13.35 -1.49
N LYS A 398 -10.69 13.47 -2.84
CA LYS A 398 -11.43 14.57 -3.49
C LYS A 398 -12.86 14.70 -2.95
N ARG A 399 -13.59 13.58 -2.85
CA ARG A 399 -14.93 13.55 -2.29
C ARG A 399 -14.99 14.09 -0.85
N ASP A 400 -14.10 13.59 0.01
CA ASP A 400 -14.06 13.94 1.43
C ASP A 400 -13.58 15.39 1.63
N ALA A 401 -12.56 15.81 0.87
CA ALA A 401 -12.05 17.19 0.85
C ALA A 401 -13.11 18.20 0.39
N THR A 402 -13.90 17.88 -0.64
CA THR A 402 -14.99 18.75 -1.09
C THR A 402 -15.99 19.02 0.03
N VAL A 403 -16.31 18.01 0.86
CA VAL A 403 -17.21 18.19 2.02
C VAL A 403 -16.59 19.14 3.05
N LEU A 404 -15.29 19.01 3.34
CA LEU A 404 -14.60 19.92 4.26
C LEU A 404 -14.60 21.36 3.73
N LEU A 405 -14.22 21.56 2.46
CA LEU A 405 -14.16 22.89 1.83
C LEU A 405 -15.53 23.60 1.80
N ASN A 406 -16.60 22.84 1.55
CA ASN A 406 -17.97 23.41 1.54
C ASN A 406 -18.52 23.73 2.94
N ASN A 407 -17.79 23.36 4.01
CA ASN A 407 -18.20 23.58 5.41
C ASN A 407 -17.15 24.34 6.21
N GLY A 408 -16.54 25.35 5.62
CA GLY A 408 -15.71 26.34 6.31
C GLY A 408 -14.25 25.96 6.50
N TYR A 409 -13.76 24.89 5.86
CA TYR A 409 -12.33 24.59 5.86
C TYR A 409 -11.65 25.09 4.60
N GLU A 410 -10.37 25.42 4.71
CA GLU A 410 -9.47 25.71 3.59
C GLU A 410 -8.39 24.66 3.50
N LEU A 411 -8.06 24.20 2.29
CA LEU A 411 -6.95 23.31 2.02
C LEU A 411 -5.66 24.10 1.89
N GLU A 412 -4.91 24.21 3.00
CA GLU A 412 -3.71 25.03 3.11
C GLU A 412 -2.59 24.47 2.21
N TRP A 413 -2.32 23.18 2.30
CA TRP A 413 -1.36 22.54 1.43
C TRP A 413 -1.65 21.06 1.22
N LEU A 414 -1.10 20.55 0.13
CA LEU A 414 -1.11 19.13 -0.23
C LEU A 414 0.32 18.69 -0.55
N LYS A 415 0.79 17.64 0.11
CA LYS A 415 2.10 17.01 -0.07
C LYS A 415 1.96 15.66 -0.76
N PRO A 416 2.38 15.52 -2.04
CA PRO A 416 2.47 14.22 -2.70
C PRO A 416 3.69 13.44 -2.20
N ILE A 417 3.51 12.12 -1.96
CA ILE A 417 4.57 11.20 -1.53
C ILE A 417 4.49 9.95 -2.39
N ASP A 418 5.47 9.76 -3.27
CA ASP A 418 5.57 8.56 -4.10
C ASP A 418 6.33 7.45 -3.39
N GLN A 419 5.60 6.69 -2.57
CA GLN A 419 6.09 5.48 -1.91
C GLN A 419 5.77 4.19 -2.69
N PHE A 420 5.30 4.33 -3.93
CA PHE A 420 4.92 3.23 -4.80
C PHE A 420 5.71 3.31 -6.12
N PRO A 421 7.05 3.09 -6.09
CA PRO A 421 7.86 3.20 -7.29
C PRO A 421 7.33 2.30 -8.39
N ASN A 422 7.37 2.81 -9.63
CA ASN A 422 6.94 2.10 -10.84
C ASN A 422 5.48 1.62 -10.88
N THR A 423 4.61 2.24 -10.09
CA THR A 423 3.15 2.01 -10.12
C THR A 423 2.38 3.30 -10.37
N ASN A 424 1.08 3.18 -10.57
CA ASN A 424 0.17 4.32 -10.76
C ASN A 424 -0.34 4.92 -9.43
N HIS A 425 0.10 4.42 -8.29
CA HIS A 425 -0.33 4.86 -6.97
C HIS A 425 0.48 6.06 -6.48
N LEU A 426 -0.15 6.89 -5.67
CA LEU A 426 0.45 8.04 -5.01
C LEU A 426 -0.19 8.18 -3.62
N GLU A 427 0.62 8.43 -2.61
CA GLU A 427 0.16 8.85 -1.29
C GLU A 427 0.14 10.37 -1.22
N ILE A 428 -0.79 10.93 -0.47
CA ILE A 428 -0.87 12.37 -0.21
C ILE A 428 -1.07 12.63 1.28
N VAL A 429 -0.44 13.69 1.77
CA VAL A 429 -0.73 14.28 3.08
C VAL A 429 -1.24 15.69 2.82
N SER A 430 -2.32 16.07 3.46
CA SER A 430 -2.92 17.39 3.30
C SER A 430 -3.31 18.01 4.62
N LYS A 431 -3.23 19.33 4.71
CA LYS A 431 -3.62 20.11 5.89
C LYS A 431 -4.79 21.02 5.54
N PHE A 432 -5.83 20.91 6.35
CA PHE A 432 -6.98 21.82 6.32
C PHE A 432 -7.01 22.65 7.59
N ASN A 433 -7.35 23.92 7.44
CA ASN A 433 -7.61 24.83 8.55
C ASN A 433 -9.06 25.30 8.50
N MET A 434 -9.71 25.39 9.66
CA MET A 434 -10.99 26.04 9.78
C MET A 434 -10.80 27.53 9.52
N VAL A 435 -11.61 28.11 8.63
CA VAL A 435 -11.71 29.56 8.42
C VAL A 435 -12.73 30.08 9.42
N ASN A 436 -12.34 31.10 10.22
CA ASN A 436 -13.23 31.75 11.17
C ASN A 436 -14.33 32.53 10.47
#